data_1d47c622f088f214f0eb7cb0e83df0e8
#
_entry.id   1d47c622f088f214f0eb7cb0e83df0e8
#
_cell.length_a   1.000
_cell.length_b   1.000
_cell.length_c   1.000
_cell.angle_alpha   90.00
_cell.angle_beta   90.00
_cell.angle_gamma   90.00
#
_symmetry.space_group_name_H-M   'P 1'
#
loop_
_entity.id
_entity.type
_entity.pdbx_description
1 polymer ?
#
loop_
_entity_poly.entity_id
_entity_poly.type
_entity_poly.pdbx_seq_one_letter_code
_entity_poly.pdbx_strand_id
1 'polypeptide(L)'
;MKRFIPITIIFLCLALVCGGFFLYVNQLKNPSIPELSSEQLSQFQEIKRERYPHPLVESLPYPTTPVDLPVHSGSAILIDVASGQVLYEKNADEVIPPASMTKLVVMYVVFQEIATGRISLDDVVPLPPESWAVNAPPMSSLMFLGEGQIVTLRELLLGLAVASGNDAAMAVASYVSGDVATFVQRMNHEMELLGLEKTRFVEPSGYSELNLTTPREFAAFARTYISRYPEALADFHSQPSISYPQEHNLAEWHKGEGKEQPIYQQSTNKLLGVLPGCDGLKTGFIFESGYNLSLTARRGETRFLSVTMKGPGSGSVEGNRYRVADGTALMEWAFSCFATHYKSDVDPVAVPVLGGADNFVALAPSHTEPLTVPALLQDRDASVAASSVTAQITLPSYVQAPLQAGDIVGKITYSVGNVVLEEVPLVAITAVDEGNGFKQFVDKLAENFMQS
;
A
#
# COMPACT_ATOMS: atom_id res chain seq x y z
N MET A 1 -35.80 52.41 -52.35
CA MET A 1 -34.53 52.91 -51.77
C MET A 1 -33.64 51.72 -51.36
N LYS A 2 -32.65 51.37 -52.16
CA LYS A 2 -31.61 50.40 -51.79
C LYS A 2 -30.67 51.12 -50.82
N ARG A 3 -30.69 50.68 -49.53
CA ARG A 3 -29.74 51.20 -48.55
C ARG A 3 -28.35 50.62 -48.86
N PHE A 4 -27.46 51.44 -49.44
CA PHE A 4 -26.04 51.11 -49.54
C PHE A 4 -25.45 51.07 -48.11
N ILE A 5 -25.04 49.94 -47.67
CA ILE A 5 -24.20 49.83 -46.45
C ILE A 5 -22.83 50.42 -46.80
N PRO A 6 -22.36 51.47 -46.16
CA PRO A 6 -21.09 52.10 -46.54
C PRO A 6 -19.93 51.08 -46.37
N ILE A 7 -19.07 51.01 -47.33
CA ILE A 7 -17.90 50.12 -47.44
C ILE A 7 -17.07 50.15 -46.15
N THR A 8 -16.99 51.27 -45.48
CA THR A 8 -16.34 51.48 -44.18
C THR A 8 -16.94 50.61 -43.08
N ILE A 9 -18.26 50.38 -43.04
CA ILE A 9 -18.91 49.49 -42.02
C ILE A 9 -18.55 48.08 -42.34
N ILE A 10 -18.48 47.64 -43.57
CA ILE A 10 -18.07 46.28 -43.93
C ILE A 10 -16.62 46.01 -43.49
N PHE A 11 -15.69 46.96 -43.78
CA PHE A 11 -14.30 46.83 -43.31
C PHE A 11 -14.17 46.81 -41.79
N LEU A 12 -14.96 47.62 -41.09
CA LEU A 12 -14.95 47.64 -39.63
C LEU A 12 -15.48 46.32 -39.05
N CYS A 13 -16.56 45.77 -39.63
CA CYS A 13 -17.08 44.45 -39.22
C CYS A 13 -16.08 43.34 -39.51
N LEU A 14 -15.42 43.34 -40.67
CA LEU A 14 -14.39 42.37 -41.00
C LEU A 14 -13.19 42.46 -40.04
N ALA A 15 -12.73 43.66 -39.71
CA ALA A 15 -11.64 43.88 -38.77
C ALA A 15 -11.99 43.36 -37.34
N LEU A 16 -13.24 43.59 -36.92
CA LEU A 16 -13.73 43.07 -35.63
C LEU A 16 -13.83 41.54 -35.61
N VAL A 17 -14.31 40.92 -36.70
CA VAL A 17 -14.40 39.45 -36.80
C VAL A 17 -13.00 38.83 -36.83
N CYS A 18 -12.08 39.39 -37.64
CA CYS A 18 -10.70 38.92 -37.72
C CYS A 18 -9.97 39.11 -36.37
N GLY A 19 -10.17 40.24 -35.70
CA GLY A 19 -9.61 40.53 -34.38
C GLY A 19 -10.15 39.57 -33.31
N GLY A 20 -11.47 39.33 -33.31
CA GLY A 20 -12.11 38.36 -32.41
C GLY A 20 -11.63 36.94 -32.64
N PHE A 21 -11.48 36.51 -33.88
CA PHE A 21 -10.94 35.20 -34.23
C PHE A 21 -9.46 35.05 -33.80
N PHE A 22 -8.65 36.08 -34.01
CA PHE A 22 -7.25 36.07 -33.55
C PHE A 22 -7.14 35.98 -32.04
N LEU A 23 -7.96 36.71 -31.30
CA LEU A 23 -8.01 36.63 -29.83
C LEU A 23 -8.45 35.22 -29.38
N TYR A 24 -9.42 34.62 -30.04
CA TYR A 24 -9.86 33.27 -29.78
C TYR A 24 -8.74 32.22 -29.98
N VAL A 25 -8.04 32.26 -31.11
CA VAL A 25 -6.90 31.38 -31.37
C VAL A 25 -5.79 31.57 -30.34
N ASN A 26 -5.53 32.85 -29.97
CA ASN A 26 -4.53 33.13 -28.90
C ASN A 26 -4.95 32.59 -27.55
N GLN A 27 -6.24 32.61 -27.21
CA GLN A 27 -6.78 31.98 -26.02
C GLN A 27 -6.57 30.45 -26.06
N LEU A 28 -6.84 29.79 -27.19
CA LEU A 28 -6.60 28.36 -27.35
C LEU A 28 -5.11 28.00 -27.19
N LYS A 29 -4.18 28.85 -27.65
CA LYS A 29 -2.73 28.63 -27.50
C LYS A 29 -2.23 28.84 -26.08
N ASN A 30 -3.01 29.48 -25.22
CA ASN A 30 -2.68 29.74 -23.82
C ASN A 30 -3.83 29.19 -22.92
N PRO A 31 -3.94 27.86 -22.80
CA PRO A 31 -5.05 27.25 -22.09
C PRO A 31 -5.06 27.63 -20.61
N SER A 32 -6.24 27.88 -20.07
CA SER A 32 -6.48 28.07 -18.64
C SER A 32 -7.20 26.85 -18.10
N ILE A 33 -6.87 26.48 -16.88
CA ILE A 33 -7.54 25.39 -16.18
C ILE A 33 -8.99 25.80 -15.92
N PRO A 34 -10.00 25.04 -16.37
CA PRO A 34 -11.40 25.28 -16.03
C PRO A 34 -11.62 25.23 -14.52
N GLU A 35 -12.57 26.02 -14.01
CA GLU A 35 -13.03 25.87 -12.63
C GLU A 35 -13.72 24.51 -12.46
N LEU A 36 -13.26 23.74 -11.47
CA LEU A 36 -13.77 22.41 -11.17
C LEU A 36 -14.57 22.46 -9.87
N SER A 37 -15.80 21.95 -9.89
CA SER A 37 -16.61 21.81 -8.68
C SER A 37 -16.12 20.63 -7.82
N SER A 38 -16.46 20.68 -6.51
CA SER A 38 -16.15 19.56 -5.59
C SER A 38 -16.83 18.25 -6.04
N GLU A 39 -18.00 18.34 -6.68
CA GLU A 39 -18.71 17.19 -7.23
C GLU A 39 -17.95 16.55 -8.40
N GLN A 40 -17.48 17.37 -9.36
CA GLN A 40 -16.66 16.89 -10.48
C GLN A 40 -15.37 16.21 -10.02
N LEU A 41 -14.71 16.79 -9.01
CA LEU A 41 -13.52 16.18 -8.41
C LEU A 41 -13.83 14.85 -7.72
N SER A 42 -14.97 14.75 -7.02
CA SER A 42 -15.40 13.50 -6.37
C SER A 42 -15.70 12.42 -7.42
N GLN A 43 -16.47 12.75 -8.47
CA GLN A 43 -16.76 11.84 -9.59
C GLN A 43 -15.48 11.38 -10.29
N PHE A 44 -14.53 12.29 -10.47
CA PHE A 44 -13.23 11.95 -11.06
C PHE A 44 -12.45 10.93 -10.22
N GLN A 45 -12.48 11.03 -8.87
CA GLN A 45 -11.83 10.04 -8.00
C GLN A 45 -12.47 8.64 -8.15
N GLU A 46 -13.78 8.56 -8.34
CA GLU A 46 -14.46 7.28 -8.61
C GLU A 46 -14.04 6.71 -9.96
N ILE A 47 -14.03 7.52 -11.01
CA ILE A 47 -13.57 7.12 -12.34
C ILE A 47 -12.11 6.63 -12.31
N LYS A 48 -11.23 7.32 -11.58
CA LYS A 48 -9.84 6.87 -11.40
C LYS A 48 -9.77 5.49 -10.77
N ARG A 49 -10.54 5.27 -9.71
CA ARG A 49 -10.57 4.00 -8.99
C ARG A 49 -11.05 2.84 -9.86
N GLU A 50 -12.04 3.09 -10.72
CA GLU A 50 -12.62 2.08 -11.60
C GLU A 50 -11.78 1.81 -12.86
N ARG A 51 -11.31 2.87 -13.53
CA ARG A 51 -10.61 2.76 -14.83
C ARG A 51 -9.09 2.56 -14.70
N TYR A 52 -8.51 2.98 -13.57
CA TYR A 52 -7.07 2.94 -13.30
C TYR A 52 -6.79 2.35 -11.91
N PRO A 53 -7.27 1.11 -11.62
CA PRO A 53 -6.98 0.47 -10.35
C PRO A 53 -5.48 0.22 -10.21
N HIS A 54 -4.92 0.58 -9.06
CA HIS A 54 -3.52 0.30 -8.76
C HIS A 54 -3.42 -1.01 -7.98
N PRO A 55 -2.66 -2.00 -8.44
CA PRO A 55 -2.50 -3.27 -7.73
C PRO A 55 -1.76 -3.08 -6.41
N LEU A 56 -2.08 -3.89 -5.41
CA LEU A 56 -1.39 -3.84 -4.11
C LEU A 56 0.09 -4.19 -4.22
N VAL A 57 0.43 -5.07 -5.16
CA VAL A 57 1.81 -5.49 -5.46
C VAL A 57 1.93 -5.65 -6.98
N GLU A 58 2.96 -5.06 -7.56
CA GLU A 58 3.20 -5.08 -9.00
C GLU A 58 4.69 -5.24 -9.33
N SER A 59 5.00 -5.67 -10.54
CA SER A 59 6.38 -5.72 -11.03
C SER A 59 6.95 -4.32 -11.26
N LEU A 60 8.28 -4.20 -11.15
CA LEU A 60 8.96 -2.96 -11.56
C LEU A 60 8.64 -2.63 -13.02
N PRO A 61 8.32 -1.37 -13.35
CA PRO A 61 7.96 -0.95 -14.71
C PRO A 61 9.17 -0.83 -15.66
N TYR A 62 10.36 -1.07 -15.16
CA TYR A 62 11.62 -1.03 -15.91
C TYR A 62 12.43 -2.33 -15.69
N PRO A 63 13.28 -2.73 -16.64
CA PRO A 63 14.07 -3.94 -16.52
C PRO A 63 15.18 -3.78 -15.48
N THR A 64 15.38 -4.83 -14.68
CA THR A 64 16.51 -4.96 -13.74
C THR A 64 17.37 -6.16 -14.10
N THR A 65 18.63 -6.11 -13.71
CA THR A 65 19.49 -7.29 -13.82
C THR A 65 19.07 -8.33 -12.79
N PRO A 66 18.76 -9.57 -13.20
CA PRO A 66 18.49 -10.64 -12.27
C PRO A 66 19.65 -10.82 -11.28
N VAL A 67 19.30 -10.97 -10.01
CA VAL A 67 20.28 -11.18 -8.93
C VAL A 67 20.03 -12.53 -8.27
N ASP A 68 21.10 -13.27 -8.02
CA ASP A 68 21.09 -14.49 -7.23
C ASP A 68 21.47 -14.16 -5.78
N LEU A 69 20.45 -13.90 -4.96
CA LEU A 69 20.64 -13.65 -3.53
C LEU A 69 20.71 -14.96 -2.75
N PRO A 70 21.55 -15.05 -1.70
CA PRO A 70 21.69 -16.25 -0.89
C PRO A 70 20.48 -16.44 0.05
N VAL A 71 19.28 -16.55 -0.54
CA VAL A 71 18.01 -16.77 0.19
C VAL A 71 17.77 -18.27 0.34
N HIS A 72 17.83 -18.77 1.57
CA HIS A 72 17.67 -20.18 1.92
C HIS A 72 16.21 -20.63 1.91
N SER A 73 15.28 -19.73 2.20
CA SER A 73 13.83 -20.00 2.18
C SER A 73 13.38 -20.49 0.81
N GLY A 74 12.44 -21.45 0.79
CA GLY A 74 11.89 -22.03 -0.44
C GLY A 74 11.10 -21.04 -1.29
N SER A 75 10.47 -20.07 -0.61
CA SER A 75 9.66 -19.03 -1.26
C SER A 75 9.92 -17.69 -0.60
N ALA A 76 9.99 -16.62 -1.39
CA ALA A 76 10.26 -15.27 -0.90
C ALA A 76 9.71 -14.19 -1.84
N ILE A 77 9.42 -13.02 -1.27
CA ILE A 77 9.16 -11.79 -1.99
C ILE A 77 9.74 -10.60 -1.20
N LEU A 78 10.16 -9.57 -1.91
CA LEU A 78 10.61 -8.29 -1.36
C LEU A 78 9.99 -7.17 -2.17
N ILE A 79 9.37 -6.22 -1.48
CA ILE A 79 8.67 -5.09 -2.10
C ILE A 79 9.08 -3.75 -1.46
N ASP A 80 8.95 -2.68 -2.23
CA ASP A 80 8.88 -1.33 -1.69
C ASP A 80 7.46 -1.09 -1.15
N VAL A 81 7.35 -0.69 0.10
CA VAL A 81 6.05 -0.50 0.76
C VAL A 81 5.26 0.66 0.15
N ALA A 82 5.93 1.73 -0.22
CA ALA A 82 5.27 2.92 -0.72
C ALA A 82 4.69 2.71 -2.13
N SER A 83 5.48 2.16 -3.06
CA SER A 83 5.04 1.91 -4.44
C SER A 83 4.27 0.59 -4.61
N GLY A 84 4.56 -0.43 -3.80
CA GLY A 84 4.08 -1.81 -4.01
C GLY A 84 4.92 -2.60 -5.01
N GLN A 85 6.00 -2.02 -5.53
CA GLN A 85 6.81 -2.63 -6.58
C GLN A 85 7.69 -3.75 -6.06
N VAL A 86 7.71 -4.88 -6.79
CA VAL A 86 8.47 -6.09 -6.44
C VAL A 86 9.91 -5.94 -6.88
N LEU A 87 10.84 -6.06 -5.91
CA LEU A 87 12.27 -5.98 -6.14
C LEU A 87 12.90 -7.35 -6.35
N TYR A 88 12.42 -8.34 -5.61
CA TYR A 88 12.89 -9.72 -5.65
C TYR A 88 11.73 -10.68 -5.41
N GLU A 89 11.74 -11.81 -6.13
CA GLU A 89 10.80 -12.88 -5.90
C GLU A 89 11.41 -14.25 -6.18
N LYS A 90 10.96 -15.24 -5.41
CA LYS A 90 11.31 -16.65 -5.53
C LYS A 90 10.09 -17.48 -5.16
N ASN A 91 9.50 -18.20 -6.09
CA ASN A 91 8.28 -18.99 -5.85
C ASN A 91 7.20 -18.21 -5.08
N ALA A 92 7.02 -16.91 -5.40
CA ALA A 92 6.19 -15.99 -4.61
C ALA A 92 4.70 -16.33 -4.61
N ASP A 93 4.25 -17.16 -5.54
CA ASP A 93 2.86 -17.57 -5.70
C ASP A 93 2.56 -19.01 -5.19
N GLU A 94 3.54 -19.63 -4.52
CA GLU A 94 3.37 -20.92 -3.88
C GLU A 94 2.45 -20.80 -2.67
N VAL A 95 1.43 -21.69 -2.59
CA VAL A 95 0.48 -21.70 -1.47
C VAL A 95 1.12 -22.42 -0.29
N ILE A 96 1.27 -21.72 0.83
CA ILE A 96 2.01 -22.18 2.02
C ILE A 96 1.26 -21.76 3.28
N PRO A 97 1.21 -22.58 4.34
CA PRO A 97 0.68 -22.12 5.62
C PRO A 97 1.52 -20.98 6.21
N PRO A 98 0.91 -19.83 6.59
CA PRO A 98 1.63 -18.71 7.18
C PRO A 98 2.10 -18.97 8.61
N ALA A 99 1.59 -19.99 9.25
CA ALA A 99 1.77 -20.24 10.67
C ALA A 99 1.41 -18.99 11.50
N SER A 100 2.15 -18.66 12.55
CA SER A 100 1.85 -17.51 13.42
C SER A 100 1.93 -16.13 12.74
N MET A 101 2.31 -16.03 11.45
CA MET A 101 2.11 -14.77 10.72
C MET A 101 0.62 -14.44 10.57
N THR A 102 -0.29 -15.42 10.66
CA THR A 102 -1.75 -15.25 10.75
C THR A 102 -2.17 -14.17 11.76
N LYS A 103 -1.43 -14.02 12.86
CA LYS A 103 -1.72 -13.03 13.91
C LYS A 103 -1.62 -11.57 13.45
N LEU A 104 -0.93 -11.29 12.34
CA LEU A 104 -0.97 -9.97 11.72
C LEU A 104 -2.37 -9.65 11.18
N VAL A 105 -3.10 -10.66 10.66
CA VAL A 105 -4.48 -10.48 10.21
C VAL A 105 -5.41 -10.27 11.40
N VAL A 106 -5.18 -10.96 12.51
CA VAL A 106 -5.91 -10.70 13.77
C VAL A 106 -5.74 -9.23 14.18
N MET A 107 -4.50 -8.75 14.22
CA MET A 107 -4.20 -7.36 14.59
C MET A 107 -4.84 -6.36 13.61
N TYR A 108 -4.81 -6.65 12.30
CA TYR A 108 -5.46 -5.82 11.29
C TYR A 108 -6.95 -5.65 11.53
N VAL A 109 -7.69 -6.75 11.82
CA VAL A 109 -9.11 -6.69 12.16
C VAL A 109 -9.35 -5.87 13.45
N VAL A 110 -8.50 -6.06 14.46
CA VAL A 110 -8.58 -5.27 15.71
C VAL A 110 -8.42 -3.77 15.43
N PHE A 111 -7.41 -3.39 14.64
CA PHE A 111 -7.19 -1.96 14.31
C PHE A 111 -8.34 -1.36 13.51
N GLN A 112 -9.01 -2.14 12.66
CA GLN A 112 -10.24 -1.68 11.99
C GLN A 112 -11.36 -1.39 13.01
N GLU A 113 -11.54 -2.26 14.00
CA GLU A 113 -12.55 -2.06 15.04
C GLU A 113 -12.23 -0.84 15.91
N ILE A 114 -10.95 -0.63 16.25
CA ILE A 114 -10.49 0.57 16.96
C ILE A 114 -10.74 1.84 16.14
N ALA A 115 -10.42 1.82 14.85
CA ALA A 115 -10.62 2.97 13.95
C ALA A 115 -12.10 3.37 13.82
N THR A 116 -13.05 2.43 14.03
CA THR A 116 -14.48 2.73 14.06
C THR A 116 -14.99 3.14 15.45
N GLY A 117 -14.17 3.10 16.48
CA GLY A 117 -14.50 3.41 17.85
C GLY A 117 -15.36 2.35 18.55
N ARG A 118 -15.44 1.13 18.00
CA ARG A 118 -16.21 0.02 18.62
C ARG A 118 -15.49 -0.60 19.81
N ILE A 119 -14.18 -0.61 19.78
CA ILE A 119 -13.32 -1.11 20.86
C ILE A 119 -12.16 -0.15 21.09
N SER A 120 -11.52 -0.28 22.27
CA SER A 120 -10.35 0.51 22.67
C SER A 120 -9.20 -0.40 23.14
N LEU A 121 -7.98 0.09 22.98
CA LEU A 121 -6.79 -0.60 23.50
C LEU A 121 -6.83 -0.78 25.04
N ASP A 122 -7.57 0.06 25.75
CA ASP A 122 -7.67 0.04 27.20
C ASP A 122 -8.85 -0.82 27.72
N ASP A 123 -9.63 -1.42 26.80
CA ASP A 123 -10.70 -2.34 27.18
C ASP A 123 -10.16 -3.57 27.89
N VAL A 124 -10.79 -3.94 29.00
CA VAL A 124 -10.52 -5.20 29.70
C VAL A 124 -11.22 -6.33 28.94
N VAL A 125 -10.41 -7.28 28.46
CA VAL A 125 -10.90 -8.39 27.65
C VAL A 125 -11.26 -9.58 28.51
N PRO A 126 -12.49 -10.12 28.42
CA PRO A 126 -12.86 -11.38 29.04
C PRO A 126 -12.00 -12.53 28.52
N LEU A 127 -11.56 -13.41 29.40
CA LEU A 127 -10.75 -14.58 29.05
C LEU A 127 -11.62 -15.86 29.13
N PRO A 128 -12.23 -16.31 28.04
CA PRO A 128 -12.99 -17.57 28.03
C PRO A 128 -12.02 -18.76 28.13
N PRO A 129 -12.49 -19.94 28.58
CA PRO A 129 -11.64 -21.09 28.82
C PRO A 129 -10.76 -21.52 27.64
N GLU A 130 -11.24 -21.34 26.39
CA GLU A 130 -10.48 -21.63 25.18
C GLU A 130 -9.27 -20.72 24.97
N SER A 131 -9.20 -19.59 25.69
CA SER A 131 -8.05 -18.68 25.67
C SER A 131 -7.07 -18.95 26.81
N TRP A 132 -7.32 -19.90 27.70
CA TRP A 132 -6.37 -20.20 28.79
C TRP A 132 -5.21 -21.03 28.28
N ALA A 133 -4.01 -20.68 28.69
CA ALA A 133 -2.78 -21.36 28.29
C ALA A 133 -2.80 -22.87 28.55
N VAL A 134 -3.44 -23.31 29.63
CA VAL A 134 -3.57 -24.74 30.00
C VAL A 134 -4.42 -25.54 29.00
N ASN A 135 -5.29 -24.88 28.23
CA ASN A 135 -6.17 -25.50 27.24
C ASN A 135 -5.61 -25.39 25.83
N ALA A 136 -4.47 -24.70 25.64
CA ALA A 136 -3.86 -24.56 24.32
C ALA A 136 -3.31 -25.90 23.80
N PRO A 137 -3.35 -26.13 22.49
CA PRO A 137 -2.74 -27.32 21.88
C PRO A 137 -1.26 -27.47 22.22
N PRO A 138 -0.71 -28.69 22.24
CA PRO A 138 0.71 -28.90 22.49
C PRO A 138 1.61 -28.09 21.56
N MET A 139 2.76 -27.63 22.06
CA MET A 139 3.74 -26.83 21.33
C MET A 139 3.25 -25.45 20.85
N SER A 140 2.13 -24.96 21.38
CA SER A 140 1.68 -23.59 21.17
C SER A 140 2.66 -22.58 21.75
N SER A 141 2.89 -21.47 21.04
CA SER A 141 3.46 -20.28 21.65
C SER A 141 2.39 -19.61 22.51
N LEU A 142 2.73 -19.17 23.72
CA LEU A 142 1.78 -18.70 24.71
C LEU A 142 2.20 -17.36 25.31
N MET A 143 1.21 -16.52 25.62
CA MET A 143 1.35 -15.37 26.48
C MET A 143 1.21 -15.76 27.95
N PHE A 144 0.64 -16.96 28.22
CA PHE A 144 0.33 -17.55 29.54
C PHE A 144 -0.91 -16.92 30.20
N LEU A 145 -1.97 -16.77 29.42
CA LEU A 145 -3.28 -16.37 29.94
C LEU A 145 -3.88 -17.46 30.86
N GLY A 146 -4.53 -17.05 31.92
CA GLY A 146 -5.14 -17.95 32.90
C GLY A 146 -6.48 -17.45 33.42
N GLU A 147 -7.16 -18.34 34.16
CA GLU A 147 -8.46 -18.06 34.76
C GLU A 147 -8.41 -16.86 35.70
N GLY A 148 -9.37 -15.95 35.58
CA GLY A 148 -9.55 -14.79 36.45
C GLY A 148 -8.50 -13.70 36.31
N GLN A 149 -7.54 -13.83 35.40
CA GLN A 149 -6.61 -12.74 35.08
C GLN A 149 -7.35 -11.58 34.46
N ILE A 150 -6.87 -10.36 34.73
CA ILE A 150 -7.37 -9.12 34.15
C ILE A 150 -6.37 -8.64 33.13
N VAL A 151 -6.77 -8.55 31.85
CA VAL A 151 -5.88 -8.19 30.75
C VAL A 151 -6.57 -7.18 29.84
N THR A 152 -5.81 -6.19 29.40
CA THR A 152 -6.27 -5.21 28.42
C THR A 152 -6.04 -5.70 26.99
N LEU A 153 -6.80 -5.15 26.02
CA LEU A 153 -6.59 -5.41 24.61
C LEU A 153 -5.16 -5.04 24.17
N ARG A 154 -4.60 -3.95 24.68
CA ARG A 154 -3.20 -3.55 24.46
C ARG A 154 -2.21 -4.65 24.87
N GLU A 155 -2.38 -5.24 26.03
CA GLU A 155 -1.50 -6.31 26.51
C GLU A 155 -1.64 -7.57 25.66
N LEU A 156 -2.85 -7.90 25.21
CA LEU A 156 -3.07 -9.02 24.29
C LEU A 156 -2.38 -8.78 22.93
N LEU A 157 -2.45 -7.57 22.37
CA LEU A 157 -1.74 -7.25 21.12
C LEU A 157 -0.22 -7.33 21.29
N LEU A 158 0.32 -6.93 22.44
CA LEU A 158 1.73 -7.17 22.78
C LEU A 158 2.04 -8.66 22.86
N GLY A 159 1.16 -9.44 23.46
CA GLY A 159 1.25 -10.91 23.50
C GLY A 159 1.28 -11.53 22.10
N LEU A 160 0.44 -11.04 21.17
CA LEU A 160 0.44 -11.48 19.76
C LEU A 160 1.75 -11.13 19.04
N ALA A 161 2.20 -9.89 19.17
CA ALA A 161 3.35 -9.37 18.42
C ALA A 161 4.67 -9.95 18.93
N VAL A 162 4.88 -9.99 20.25
CA VAL A 162 6.15 -10.30 20.90
C VAL A 162 6.25 -11.80 21.22
N ALA A 163 5.32 -12.32 22.04
CA ALA A 163 5.32 -13.72 22.48
C ALA A 163 4.71 -14.68 21.46
N SER A 164 4.01 -14.16 20.46
CA SER A 164 3.27 -14.98 19.50
C SER A 164 2.17 -15.84 20.14
N GLY A 165 1.51 -15.34 21.23
CA GLY A 165 0.55 -16.09 22.02
C GLY A 165 -0.64 -16.61 21.22
N ASN A 166 -0.84 -17.93 21.18
CA ASN A 166 -2.04 -18.54 20.59
C ASN A 166 -3.26 -18.29 21.47
N ASP A 167 -3.06 -18.35 22.79
CA ASP A 167 -4.01 -18.00 23.84
C ASP A 167 -4.52 -16.55 23.66
N ALA A 168 -3.62 -15.60 23.45
CA ALA A 168 -3.98 -14.21 23.17
C ALA A 168 -4.79 -14.08 21.88
N ALA A 169 -4.49 -14.85 20.82
CA ALA A 169 -5.26 -14.83 19.59
C ALA A 169 -6.71 -15.31 19.79
N MET A 170 -6.90 -16.35 20.60
CA MET A 170 -8.23 -16.85 20.94
C MET A 170 -9.03 -15.83 21.77
N ALA A 171 -8.40 -15.20 22.79
CA ALA A 171 -9.03 -14.16 23.59
C ALA A 171 -9.48 -12.97 22.75
N VAL A 172 -8.60 -12.46 21.87
CA VAL A 172 -8.91 -11.34 20.97
C VAL A 172 -10.05 -11.70 20.03
N ALA A 173 -10.02 -12.88 19.41
CA ALA A 173 -11.05 -13.32 18.47
C ALA A 173 -12.43 -13.39 19.13
N SER A 174 -12.52 -14.02 20.30
CA SER A 174 -13.76 -14.14 21.06
C SER A 174 -14.27 -12.77 21.53
N TYR A 175 -13.38 -11.87 21.95
CA TYR A 175 -13.75 -10.52 22.36
C TYR A 175 -14.32 -9.67 21.20
N VAL A 176 -13.62 -9.64 20.07
CA VAL A 176 -13.96 -8.76 18.95
C VAL A 176 -15.24 -9.19 18.24
N SER A 177 -15.49 -10.49 18.11
CA SER A 177 -16.62 -11.01 17.30
C SER A 177 -17.62 -11.88 18.09
N GLY A 178 -17.45 -12.01 19.41
CA GLY A 178 -18.30 -12.82 20.26
C GLY A 178 -17.88 -14.30 20.31
N ASP A 179 -17.34 -14.83 19.20
CA ASP A 179 -16.79 -16.17 19.11
C ASP A 179 -15.71 -16.25 18.02
N VAL A 180 -14.88 -17.33 18.12
CA VAL A 180 -13.74 -17.55 17.21
C VAL A 180 -14.21 -17.81 15.75
N ALA A 181 -15.32 -18.51 15.55
CA ALA A 181 -15.78 -18.86 14.21
C ALA A 181 -16.23 -17.62 13.43
N THR A 182 -16.97 -16.73 14.10
CA THR A 182 -17.39 -15.42 13.54
C THR A 182 -16.18 -14.54 13.25
N PHE A 183 -15.16 -14.55 14.12
CA PHE A 183 -13.93 -13.80 13.88
C PHE A 183 -13.16 -14.32 12.66
N VAL A 184 -13.07 -15.62 12.48
CA VAL A 184 -12.43 -16.25 11.29
C VAL A 184 -13.17 -15.88 10.00
N GLN A 185 -14.50 -15.84 10.01
CA GLN A 185 -15.27 -15.33 8.87
C GLN A 185 -14.90 -13.88 8.55
N ARG A 186 -14.74 -13.05 9.58
CA ARG A 186 -14.31 -11.67 9.40
C ARG A 186 -12.90 -11.58 8.82
N MET A 187 -11.94 -12.39 9.30
CA MET A 187 -10.59 -12.44 8.73
C MET A 187 -10.62 -12.76 7.23
N ASN A 188 -11.39 -13.79 6.85
CA ASN A 188 -11.49 -14.18 5.43
C ASN A 188 -12.16 -13.09 4.58
N HIS A 189 -13.22 -12.47 5.08
CA HIS A 189 -13.89 -11.37 4.40
C HIS A 189 -12.92 -10.19 4.12
N GLU A 190 -12.05 -9.86 5.06
CA GLU A 190 -11.05 -8.80 4.85
C GLU A 190 -10.05 -9.18 3.74
N MET A 191 -9.66 -10.44 3.63
CA MET A 191 -8.79 -10.90 2.54
C MET A 191 -9.50 -10.85 1.19
N GLU A 192 -10.77 -11.21 1.13
CA GLU A 192 -11.61 -11.06 -0.08
C GLU A 192 -11.72 -9.60 -0.53
N LEU A 193 -11.94 -8.67 0.41
CA LEU A 193 -11.98 -7.22 0.11
C LEU A 193 -10.66 -6.68 -0.45
N LEU A 194 -9.53 -7.31 -0.10
CA LEU A 194 -8.22 -6.99 -0.64
C LEU A 194 -7.91 -7.73 -1.96
N GLY A 195 -8.81 -8.61 -2.44
CA GLY A 195 -8.60 -9.40 -3.66
C GLY A 195 -7.58 -10.54 -3.50
N LEU A 196 -7.36 -11.04 -2.28
CA LEU A 196 -6.37 -12.09 -1.97
C LEU A 196 -7.02 -13.47 -2.06
N GLU A 197 -7.12 -14.02 -3.25
CA GLU A 197 -7.92 -15.20 -3.58
C GLU A 197 -7.35 -16.53 -3.02
N LYS A 198 -6.03 -16.59 -2.82
CA LYS A 198 -5.32 -17.79 -2.31
C LYS A 198 -5.14 -17.76 -0.79
N THR A 199 -5.49 -16.65 -0.13
CA THR A 199 -5.34 -16.46 1.30
C THR A 199 -6.64 -16.80 2.02
N ARG A 200 -6.58 -17.75 2.95
CA ARG A 200 -7.72 -18.17 3.76
C ARG A 200 -7.30 -18.68 5.12
N PHE A 201 -8.17 -18.52 6.11
CA PHE A 201 -7.94 -18.92 7.50
C PHE A 201 -9.07 -19.80 8.01
N VAL A 202 -8.73 -20.74 8.88
CA VAL A 202 -9.67 -21.61 9.60
C VAL A 202 -9.62 -21.37 11.12
N GLU A 203 -8.56 -20.67 11.60
CA GLU A 203 -8.41 -20.28 12.99
C GLU A 203 -7.46 -19.05 13.12
N PRO A 204 -7.47 -18.30 14.25
CA PRO A 204 -6.78 -17.01 14.35
C PRO A 204 -5.31 -17.10 14.77
N SER A 205 -4.84 -18.24 15.28
CA SER A 205 -3.50 -18.35 15.88
C SER A 205 -2.38 -18.70 14.88
N GLY A 206 -2.73 -19.34 13.77
CA GLY A 206 -1.78 -19.90 12.80
C GLY A 206 -1.21 -21.26 13.23
N TYR A 207 -1.89 -21.95 14.13
CA TYR A 207 -1.53 -23.32 14.54
C TYR A 207 -1.89 -24.35 13.47
N SER A 208 -2.95 -24.12 12.72
CA SER A 208 -3.46 -25.04 11.68
C SER A 208 -2.71 -24.88 10.36
N GLU A 209 -2.32 -25.99 9.76
CA GLU A 209 -1.79 -26.08 8.39
C GLU A 209 -2.83 -25.76 7.31
N LEU A 210 -4.10 -25.66 7.69
CA LEU A 210 -5.20 -25.29 6.78
C LEU A 210 -5.36 -23.78 6.62
N ASN A 211 -4.68 -22.96 7.43
CA ASN A 211 -4.47 -21.55 7.12
C ASN A 211 -3.50 -21.47 5.94
N LEU A 212 -3.88 -20.79 4.88
CA LEU A 212 -3.12 -20.76 3.63
C LEU A 212 -2.93 -19.33 3.13
N THR A 213 -1.79 -19.08 2.51
CA THR A 213 -1.48 -17.84 1.79
C THR A 213 -0.37 -18.09 0.77
N THR A 214 0.03 -17.04 0.03
CA THR A 214 1.26 -17.02 -0.75
C THR A 214 2.18 -15.90 -0.26
N PRO A 215 3.50 -15.95 -0.47
CA PRO A 215 4.37 -14.81 -0.18
C PRO A 215 3.86 -13.49 -0.78
N ARG A 216 3.40 -13.50 -2.03
CA ARG A 216 2.88 -12.32 -2.74
C ARG A 216 1.63 -11.75 -2.06
N GLU A 217 0.62 -12.58 -1.82
CA GLU A 217 -0.61 -12.12 -1.18
C GLU A 217 -0.37 -11.68 0.27
N PHE A 218 0.52 -12.38 0.98
CA PHE A 218 0.87 -11.96 2.34
C PHE A 218 1.64 -10.65 2.37
N ALA A 219 2.51 -10.37 1.37
CA ALA A 219 3.17 -9.09 1.23
C ALA A 219 2.18 -7.96 0.89
N ALA A 220 1.19 -8.21 0.00
CA ALA A 220 0.11 -7.28 -0.30
C ALA A 220 -0.71 -6.93 0.94
N PHE A 221 -1.09 -7.94 1.72
CA PHE A 221 -1.77 -7.76 3.00
C PHE A 221 -0.91 -6.97 4.00
N ALA A 222 0.35 -7.38 4.23
CA ALA A 222 1.23 -6.75 5.20
C ALA A 222 1.54 -5.28 4.82
N ARG A 223 1.73 -4.99 3.52
CA ARG A 223 1.82 -3.63 3.00
C ARG A 223 0.59 -2.80 3.38
N THR A 224 -0.60 -3.32 3.12
CA THR A 224 -1.86 -2.66 3.47
C THR A 224 -1.96 -2.41 4.98
N TYR A 225 -1.61 -3.40 5.80
CA TYR A 225 -1.65 -3.31 7.25
C TYR A 225 -0.78 -2.18 7.79
N ILE A 226 0.52 -2.19 7.44
CA ILE A 226 1.47 -1.18 7.97
C ILE A 226 1.28 0.21 7.36
N SER A 227 0.69 0.31 6.17
CA SER A 227 0.34 1.59 5.56
C SER A 227 -0.90 2.22 6.18
N ARG A 228 -1.88 1.40 6.58
CA ARG A 228 -3.13 1.84 7.20
C ARG A 228 -2.98 2.15 8.69
N TYR A 229 -2.15 1.37 9.37
CA TYR A 229 -1.97 1.41 10.83
C TYR A 229 -0.47 1.48 11.18
N PRO A 230 0.25 2.55 10.78
CA PRO A 230 1.69 2.66 11.00
C PRO A 230 2.06 2.72 12.50
N GLU A 231 1.14 3.14 13.37
CA GLU A 231 1.30 3.13 14.83
C GLU A 231 1.52 1.72 15.38
N ALA A 232 0.99 0.68 14.72
CA ALA A 232 1.18 -0.69 15.13
C ALA A 232 2.66 -1.12 15.16
N LEU A 233 3.49 -0.52 14.29
CA LEU A 233 4.92 -0.77 14.27
C LEU A 233 5.58 -0.31 15.59
N ALA A 234 5.37 0.94 15.96
CA ALA A 234 5.97 1.53 17.16
C ALA A 234 5.41 0.93 18.45
N ASP A 235 4.09 0.75 18.51
CA ASP A 235 3.42 0.33 19.73
C ASP A 235 3.59 -1.16 20.05
N PHE A 236 3.68 -2.02 19.01
CA PHE A 236 3.64 -3.46 19.18
C PHE A 236 4.79 -4.22 18.51
N HIS A 237 5.02 -4.02 17.21
CA HIS A 237 5.93 -4.87 16.44
C HIS A 237 7.41 -4.62 16.71
N SER A 238 7.78 -3.38 17.09
CA SER A 238 9.15 -3.02 17.47
C SER A 238 9.51 -3.38 18.91
N GLN A 239 8.55 -3.86 19.71
CA GLN A 239 8.80 -4.17 21.12
C GLN A 239 9.72 -5.37 21.25
N PRO A 240 10.87 -5.24 21.98
CA PRO A 240 11.87 -6.30 22.05
C PRO A 240 11.47 -7.44 22.98
N SER A 241 10.58 -7.18 23.95
CA SER A 241 10.19 -8.14 24.96
C SER A 241 8.87 -7.78 25.62
N ILE A 242 8.27 -8.76 26.30
CA ILE A 242 7.12 -8.61 27.17
C ILE A 242 7.38 -9.40 28.47
N SER A 243 6.84 -8.92 29.59
CA SER A 243 6.76 -9.66 30.86
C SER A 243 5.30 -9.76 31.27
N TYR A 244 4.79 -11.00 31.39
CA TYR A 244 3.39 -11.26 31.72
C TYR A 244 3.26 -12.57 32.53
N PRO A 245 2.27 -12.65 33.47
CA PRO A 245 1.43 -11.58 33.98
C PRO A 245 2.20 -10.61 34.90
N GLN A 246 1.75 -9.36 35.00
CA GLN A 246 2.16 -8.40 36.00
C GLN A 246 1.22 -8.51 37.23
N GLU A 247 1.54 -7.87 38.35
CA GLU A 247 0.73 -7.94 39.57
C GLU A 247 -0.72 -7.49 39.34
N HIS A 248 -0.95 -6.48 38.51
CA HIS A 248 -2.31 -6.02 38.21
C HIS A 248 -3.13 -6.99 37.36
N ASN A 249 -2.47 -7.88 36.62
CA ASN A 249 -3.14 -8.91 35.83
C ASN A 249 -3.64 -10.09 36.65
N LEU A 250 -3.06 -10.32 37.87
CA LEU A 250 -3.33 -11.50 38.66
C LEU A 250 -4.75 -11.52 39.18
N ALA A 251 -5.38 -12.70 39.14
CA ALA A 251 -6.61 -12.96 39.86
C ALA A 251 -6.43 -12.70 41.34
N GLU A 252 -7.49 -12.26 42.05
CA GLU A 252 -7.39 -11.92 43.49
C GLU A 252 -6.83 -13.05 44.35
N TRP A 253 -7.16 -14.32 44.03
CA TRP A 253 -6.65 -15.49 44.72
C TRP A 253 -5.19 -15.85 44.38
N HIS A 254 -4.59 -15.18 43.38
CA HIS A 254 -3.19 -15.34 42.98
C HIS A 254 -2.29 -14.17 43.41
N LYS A 255 -2.84 -13.17 44.09
CA LYS A 255 -2.06 -12.05 44.63
C LYS A 255 -1.39 -12.45 45.96
N GLY A 256 -0.15 -12.00 46.17
CA GLY A 256 0.62 -12.17 47.39
C GLY A 256 1.95 -12.90 47.20
N GLU A 257 2.70 -13.06 48.34
CA GLU A 257 4.06 -13.63 48.32
C GLU A 257 4.09 -15.09 47.83
N GLY A 258 5.04 -15.41 46.95
CA GLY A 258 5.31 -16.75 46.43
C GLY A 258 4.37 -17.21 45.32
N LYS A 259 3.53 -16.35 44.82
CA LYS A 259 2.60 -16.68 43.76
C LYS A 259 3.13 -16.26 42.39
N GLU A 260 2.33 -16.44 41.36
CA GLU A 260 2.67 -16.34 39.94
C GLU A 260 3.62 -15.17 39.60
N GLN A 261 4.79 -15.49 39.05
CA GLN A 261 5.82 -14.52 38.74
C GLN A 261 5.73 -14.15 37.24
N PRO A 262 6.04 -12.90 36.85
CA PRO A 262 6.10 -12.52 35.46
C PRO A 262 7.06 -13.39 34.64
N ILE A 263 6.58 -13.92 33.54
CA ILE A 263 7.39 -14.64 32.56
C ILE A 263 7.93 -13.64 31.55
N TYR A 264 9.25 -13.48 31.53
CA TYR A 264 9.92 -12.64 30.55
C TYR A 264 10.08 -13.37 29.22
N GLN A 265 9.59 -12.77 28.14
CA GLN A 265 9.65 -13.31 26.79
C GLN A 265 10.24 -12.27 25.82
N GLN A 266 11.27 -12.69 25.09
CA GLN A 266 11.86 -11.87 24.03
C GLN A 266 11.05 -12.02 22.74
N SER A 267 11.05 -10.95 21.92
CA SER A 267 10.48 -11.02 20.58
C SER A 267 11.07 -12.20 19.78
N THR A 268 10.18 -12.87 19.07
CA THR A 268 10.54 -13.95 18.14
C THR A 268 11.27 -13.44 16.91
N ASN A 269 11.17 -12.16 16.56
CA ASN A 269 11.91 -11.50 15.49
C ASN A 269 13.32 -11.13 15.97
N LYS A 270 14.32 -11.93 15.62
CA LYS A 270 15.72 -11.75 16.02
C LYS A 270 16.46 -10.67 15.26
N LEU A 271 15.81 -9.98 14.30
CA LEU A 271 16.36 -8.84 13.56
C LEU A 271 16.06 -7.50 14.23
N LEU A 272 15.14 -7.45 15.20
CA LEU A 272 14.91 -6.25 16.01
C LEU A 272 16.18 -5.87 16.78
N GLY A 273 16.61 -4.61 16.64
CA GLY A 273 17.85 -4.10 17.23
C GLY A 273 19.15 -4.63 16.60
N VAL A 274 19.07 -5.48 15.58
CA VAL A 274 20.23 -6.05 14.85
C VAL A 274 20.31 -5.48 13.44
N LEU A 275 19.22 -5.57 12.67
CA LEU A 275 19.15 -5.01 11.32
C LEU A 275 18.79 -3.52 11.42
N PRO A 276 19.61 -2.59 10.89
CA PRO A 276 19.31 -1.17 10.92
C PRO A 276 17.95 -0.83 10.31
N GLY A 277 17.12 -0.11 11.07
CA GLY A 277 15.79 0.30 10.64
C GLY A 277 14.70 -0.76 10.78
N CYS A 278 15.01 -1.97 11.24
CA CYS A 278 14.01 -3.03 11.48
C CYS A 278 13.09 -2.65 12.65
N ASP A 279 11.78 -2.64 12.37
CA ASP A 279 10.71 -2.34 13.34
C ASP A 279 9.52 -3.32 13.27
N GLY A 280 9.69 -4.46 12.62
CA GLY A 280 8.65 -5.50 12.52
C GLY A 280 9.02 -6.63 11.56
N LEU A 281 8.14 -7.57 11.25
CA LEU A 281 6.75 -7.71 11.74
C LEU A 281 6.57 -8.97 12.58
N LYS A 282 6.58 -10.15 11.92
CA LYS A 282 6.16 -11.40 12.57
C LYS A 282 6.85 -12.63 12.02
N THR A 283 7.23 -13.54 12.90
CA THR A 283 7.69 -14.89 12.56
C THR A 283 6.53 -15.89 12.57
N GLY A 284 6.68 -16.98 11.83
CA GLY A 284 5.78 -18.13 11.88
C GLY A 284 6.56 -19.43 11.79
N PHE A 285 6.08 -20.49 12.43
CA PHE A 285 6.61 -21.83 12.31
C PHE A 285 5.53 -22.86 12.64
N ILE A 286 5.34 -23.79 11.74
CA ILE A 286 4.78 -25.13 11.95
C ILE A 286 5.61 -26.11 11.11
N PHE A 287 5.53 -27.39 11.39
CA PHE A 287 6.34 -28.40 10.66
C PHE A 287 6.06 -28.41 9.17
N GLU A 288 4.81 -28.16 8.76
CA GLU A 288 4.33 -28.17 7.38
C GLU A 288 4.85 -26.99 6.55
N SER A 289 5.09 -25.85 7.19
CA SER A 289 5.55 -24.63 6.49
C SER A 289 7.00 -24.25 6.74
N GLY A 290 7.68 -24.89 7.71
CA GLY A 290 9.03 -24.49 8.09
C GLY A 290 9.08 -23.09 8.74
N TYR A 291 10.21 -22.42 8.62
CA TYR A 291 10.47 -21.14 9.30
C TYR A 291 10.09 -19.96 8.38
N ASN A 292 9.00 -19.28 8.74
CA ASN A 292 8.46 -18.13 8.00
C ASN A 292 8.81 -16.79 8.70
N LEU A 293 8.97 -15.72 7.92
CA LEU A 293 9.19 -14.37 8.42
C LEU A 293 8.56 -13.33 7.50
N SER A 294 7.72 -12.47 8.04
CA SER A 294 7.39 -11.16 7.47
C SER A 294 8.26 -10.12 8.18
N LEU A 295 9.04 -9.37 7.42
CA LEU A 295 10.05 -8.43 7.92
C LEU A 295 9.90 -7.09 7.26
N THR A 296 9.95 -6.00 8.03
CA THR A 296 10.02 -4.64 7.49
C THR A 296 11.13 -3.83 8.15
N ALA A 297 11.73 -2.95 7.36
CA ALA A 297 12.72 -2.00 7.82
C ALA A 297 12.56 -0.67 7.09
N ARG A 298 12.85 0.45 7.78
CA ARG A 298 12.82 1.80 7.21
C ARG A 298 14.19 2.47 7.37
N ARG A 299 14.69 3.07 6.30
CA ARG A 299 15.89 3.94 6.32
C ARG A 299 15.56 5.22 5.56
N GLY A 300 15.58 6.36 6.27
CA GLY A 300 15.10 7.62 5.70
C GLY A 300 13.61 7.52 5.30
N GLU A 301 13.30 7.89 4.07
CA GLU A 301 11.93 7.81 3.54
C GLU A 301 11.61 6.45 2.90
N THR A 302 12.60 5.60 2.68
CA THR A 302 12.40 4.28 2.05
C THR A 302 12.07 3.22 3.10
N ARG A 303 11.00 2.46 2.86
CA ARG A 303 10.60 1.29 3.64
C ARG A 303 10.44 0.08 2.73
N PHE A 304 11.14 -0.99 3.06
CA PHE A 304 10.96 -2.28 2.40
C PHE A 304 10.25 -3.30 3.29
N LEU A 305 9.58 -4.25 2.65
CA LEU A 305 8.90 -5.38 3.27
C LEU A 305 9.31 -6.65 2.54
N SER A 306 9.77 -7.66 3.28
CA SER A 306 9.99 -9.00 2.74
C SER A 306 9.12 -10.04 3.44
N VAL A 307 8.69 -11.04 2.69
CA VAL A 307 8.04 -12.24 3.21
C VAL A 307 8.83 -13.44 2.74
N THR A 308 9.40 -14.20 3.67
CA THR A 308 10.11 -15.45 3.39
C THR A 308 9.34 -16.61 4.03
N MET A 309 9.15 -17.69 3.28
CA MET A 309 8.40 -18.87 3.69
C MET A 309 9.15 -20.14 3.31
N LYS A 310 8.83 -21.26 3.97
CA LYS A 310 9.55 -22.54 3.83
C LYS A 310 11.05 -22.41 4.16
N GLY A 311 11.37 -21.63 5.18
CA GLY A 311 12.74 -21.54 5.66
C GLY A 311 13.20 -22.89 6.26
N PRO A 312 14.44 -23.36 5.98
CA PRO A 312 14.96 -24.61 6.51
C PRO A 312 15.34 -24.50 8.00
N GLY A 313 15.62 -25.63 8.62
CA GLY A 313 16.15 -25.73 9.99
C GLY A 313 15.66 -27.00 10.69
N SER A 314 16.56 -27.65 11.42
CA SER A 314 16.29 -28.82 12.25
C SER A 314 15.76 -28.48 13.64
N GLY A 315 15.74 -27.19 14.00
CA GLY A 315 15.25 -26.66 15.28
C GLY A 315 15.27 -25.15 15.31
N SER A 316 14.73 -24.55 16.37
CA SER A 316 14.52 -23.09 16.47
C SER A 316 15.80 -22.26 16.34
N VAL A 317 16.92 -22.76 16.82
CA VAL A 317 18.23 -22.05 16.72
C VAL A 317 18.67 -21.96 15.27
N GLU A 318 18.63 -23.07 14.54
CA GLU A 318 19.04 -23.11 13.14
C GLU A 318 18.03 -22.39 12.24
N GLY A 319 16.73 -22.59 12.44
CA GLY A 319 15.69 -21.91 11.69
C GLY A 319 15.75 -20.39 11.88
N ASN A 320 16.01 -19.89 13.08
CA ASN A 320 16.21 -18.46 13.31
C ASN A 320 17.49 -17.93 12.64
N ARG A 321 18.58 -18.74 12.58
CA ARG A 321 19.78 -18.37 11.84
C ARG A 321 19.48 -18.12 10.36
N TYR A 322 18.71 -19.00 9.72
CA TYR A 322 18.30 -18.81 8.32
C TYR A 322 17.36 -17.63 8.12
N ARG A 323 16.36 -17.42 9.01
CA ARG A 323 15.51 -16.21 8.95
C ARG A 323 16.33 -14.93 9.01
N VAL A 324 17.32 -14.88 9.92
CA VAL A 324 18.21 -13.71 10.05
C VAL A 324 19.06 -13.53 8.80
N ALA A 325 19.63 -14.61 8.26
CA ALA A 325 20.44 -14.56 7.05
C ALA A 325 19.64 -14.07 5.85
N ASP A 326 18.46 -14.67 5.59
CA ASP A 326 17.58 -14.32 4.47
C ASP A 326 17.07 -12.88 4.59
N GLY A 327 16.57 -12.50 5.76
CA GLY A 327 16.06 -11.16 6.00
C GLY A 327 17.16 -10.08 5.84
N THR A 328 18.36 -10.35 6.35
CA THR A 328 19.50 -9.43 6.20
C THR A 328 19.91 -9.32 4.74
N ALA A 329 20.06 -10.44 4.03
CA ALA A 329 20.46 -10.43 2.62
C ALA A 329 19.49 -9.65 1.74
N LEU A 330 18.18 -9.88 1.91
CA LEU A 330 17.14 -9.18 1.18
C LEU A 330 17.13 -7.68 1.46
N MET A 331 17.13 -7.28 2.75
CA MET A 331 17.05 -5.87 3.15
C MET A 331 18.32 -5.08 2.80
N GLU A 332 19.51 -5.62 3.07
CA GLU A 332 20.77 -4.93 2.73
C GLU A 332 20.92 -4.75 1.22
N TRP A 333 20.56 -5.76 0.43
CA TRP A 333 20.52 -5.64 -1.02
C TRP A 333 19.53 -4.56 -1.47
N ALA A 334 18.30 -4.58 -0.94
CA ALA A 334 17.28 -3.60 -1.32
C ALA A 334 17.76 -2.17 -1.05
N PHE A 335 18.21 -1.89 0.18
CA PHE A 335 18.69 -0.54 0.56
C PHE A 335 19.98 -0.12 -0.17
N SER A 336 20.77 -1.06 -0.66
CA SER A 336 21.94 -0.73 -1.48
C SER A 336 21.59 -0.44 -2.94
N CYS A 337 20.49 -1.00 -3.45
CA CYS A 337 20.14 -0.95 -4.86
C CYS A 337 18.94 -0.08 -5.19
N PHE A 338 18.08 0.25 -4.21
CA PHE A 338 16.82 0.94 -4.47
C PHE A 338 16.52 1.99 -3.40
N ALA A 339 15.76 3.01 -3.81
CA ALA A 339 15.16 3.99 -2.91
C ALA A 339 13.76 4.36 -3.39
N THR A 340 12.94 4.85 -2.47
CA THR A 340 11.60 5.36 -2.79
C THR A 340 11.69 6.82 -3.22
N HIS A 341 11.02 7.19 -4.31
CA HIS A 341 10.80 8.56 -4.72
C HIS A 341 9.30 8.89 -4.62
N TYR A 342 8.99 9.89 -3.80
CA TYR A 342 7.62 10.42 -3.71
C TYR A 342 7.42 11.45 -4.81
N LYS A 343 6.45 11.20 -5.69
CA LYS A 343 6.07 12.13 -6.74
C LYS A 343 5.58 13.43 -6.11
N SER A 344 6.02 14.57 -6.62
CA SER A 344 5.42 15.86 -6.25
C SER A 344 3.99 15.94 -6.75
N ASP A 345 3.13 16.65 -6.04
CA ASP A 345 1.80 16.95 -6.55
C ASP A 345 1.93 17.68 -7.89
N VAL A 346 1.21 17.19 -8.88
CA VAL A 346 1.12 17.79 -10.20
C VAL A 346 -0.19 18.54 -10.28
N ASP A 347 -0.09 19.88 -10.36
CA ASP A 347 -1.27 20.69 -10.60
C ASP A 347 -1.97 20.23 -11.89
N PRO A 348 -3.31 20.28 -11.95
CA PRO A 348 -4.02 20.01 -13.18
C PRO A 348 -3.48 20.87 -14.34
N VAL A 349 -3.37 20.29 -15.51
CA VAL A 349 -2.98 21.00 -16.73
C VAL A 349 -4.19 21.08 -17.65
N ALA A 350 -4.24 22.10 -18.52
CA ALA A 350 -5.33 22.26 -19.45
C ALA A 350 -4.88 22.01 -20.88
N VAL A 351 -5.76 21.43 -21.70
CA VAL A 351 -5.56 21.22 -23.14
C VAL A 351 -6.75 21.80 -23.88
N PRO A 352 -6.53 22.50 -25.03
CA PRO A 352 -7.60 22.99 -25.87
C PRO A 352 -8.45 21.85 -26.45
N VAL A 353 -9.77 22.06 -26.47
CA VAL A 353 -10.73 21.14 -27.08
C VAL A 353 -11.36 21.81 -28.29
N LEU A 354 -11.13 21.24 -29.47
CA LEU A 354 -11.76 21.70 -30.69
C LEU A 354 -13.06 20.94 -30.97
N GLY A 355 -14.05 21.63 -31.44
CA GLY A 355 -15.39 21.07 -31.71
C GLY A 355 -16.22 20.80 -30.47
N GLY A 356 -15.72 21.14 -29.27
CA GLY A 356 -16.38 20.91 -27.99
C GLY A 356 -17.28 22.05 -27.53
N ALA A 357 -18.21 21.74 -26.61
CA ALA A 357 -19.00 22.75 -25.92
C ALA A 357 -18.11 23.68 -25.08
N ASP A 358 -17.10 23.09 -24.43
CA ASP A 358 -16.06 23.80 -23.69
C ASP A 358 -14.79 23.98 -24.54
N ASN A 359 -14.03 25.05 -24.29
CA ASN A 359 -12.79 25.33 -24.99
C ASN A 359 -11.58 24.56 -24.44
N PHE A 360 -11.66 24.08 -23.21
CA PHE A 360 -10.56 23.44 -22.51
C PHE A 360 -11.04 22.25 -21.69
N VAL A 361 -10.19 21.25 -21.53
CA VAL A 361 -10.36 20.18 -20.57
C VAL A 361 -9.19 20.20 -19.58
N ALA A 362 -9.50 20.05 -18.30
CA ALA A 362 -8.50 19.87 -17.27
C ALA A 362 -8.08 18.40 -17.20
N LEU A 363 -6.79 18.16 -17.07
CA LEU A 363 -6.19 16.84 -16.96
C LEU A 363 -5.49 16.66 -15.61
N ALA A 364 -5.54 15.47 -15.08
CA ALA A 364 -4.76 15.07 -13.90
C ALA A 364 -4.12 13.70 -14.12
N PRO A 365 -3.09 13.35 -13.33
CA PRO A 365 -2.49 12.02 -13.38
C PRO A 365 -3.51 10.93 -13.04
N SER A 366 -3.45 9.81 -13.76
CA SER A 366 -4.30 8.63 -13.48
C SER A 366 -4.02 8.05 -12.10
N HIS A 367 -2.78 8.17 -11.63
CA HIS A 367 -2.34 7.77 -10.29
C HIS A 367 -1.14 8.60 -9.83
N THR A 368 -0.88 8.58 -8.49
CA THR A 368 0.18 9.39 -7.85
C THR A 368 1.06 8.58 -6.91
N GLU A 369 0.98 7.25 -6.95
CA GLU A 369 1.77 6.35 -6.12
C GLU A 369 3.27 6.64 -6.28
N PRO A 370 4.07 6.50 -5.22
CA PRO A 370 5.52 6.66 -5.27
C PRO A 370 6.19 5.70 -6.25
N LEU A 371 7.41 5.99 -6.61
CA LEU A 371 8.26 5.18 -7.48
C LEU A 371 9.36 4.50 -6.70
N THR A 372 9.70 3.27 -7.07
CA THR A 372 10.96 2.66 -6.67
C THR A 372 12.03 3.04 -7.70
N VAL A 373 13.12 3.64 -7.25
CA VAL A 373 14.20 4.14 -8.11
C VAL A 373 15.44 3.27 -7.92
N PRO A 374 16.03 2.73 -8.99
CA PRO A 374 17.26 1.95 -8.88
C PRO A 374 18.47 2.87 -8.65
N ALA A 375 19.46 2.41 -7.89
CA ALA A 375 20.76 3.05 -7.83
C ALA A 375 21.39 3.05 -9.23
N LEU A 376 21.88 4.20 -9.67
CA LEU A 376 22.60 4.29 -10.95
C LEU A 376 23.96 3.64 -10.81
N LEU A 377 24.41 2.94 -11.86
CA LEU A 377 25.73 2.27 -11.91
C LEU A 377 26.90 3.22 -11.59
N GLN A 378 26.73 4.52 -11.77
CA GLN A 378 27.76 5.53 -11.56
C GLN A 378 27.82 6.06 -10.12
N ASP A 379 26.68 6.14 -9.43
CA ASP A 379 26.59 6.80 -8.12
C ASP A 379 26.55 5.83 -6.93
N ARG A 380 26.23 4.55 -7.16
CA ARG A 380 26.07 3.49 -6.15
C ARG A 380 25.22 3.84 -4.92
N ASP A 381 24.45 4.94 -4.99
CA ASP A 381 23.60 5.44 -3.94
C ASP A 381 22.19 5.70 -4.48
N ALA A 382 21.26 4.82 -4.11
CA ALA A 382 19.87 4.90 -4.57
C ALA A 382 19.17 6.17 -4.07
N SER A 383 19.58 6.74 -2.95
CA SER A 383 18.99 7.98 -2.42
C SER A 383 19.34 9.19 -3.30
N VAL A 384 20.54 9.23 -3.85
CA VAL A 384 20.98 10.26 -4.82
C VAL A 384 20.19 10.10 -6.13
N ALA A 385 20.02 8.87 -6.62
CA ALA A 385 19.21 8.60 -7.80
C ALA A 385 17.74 9.04 -7.59
N ALA A 386 17.15 8.75 -6.43
CA ALA A 386 15.79 9.17 -6.10
C ALA A 386 15.62 10.70 -6.08
N SER A 387 16.64 11.44 -5.64
CA SER A 387 16.61 12.91 -5.64
C SER A 387 16.80 13.53 -7.03
N SER A 388 17.26 12.77 -8.01
CA SER A 388 17.53 13.21 -9.40
C SER A 388 16.45 12.78 -10.39
N VAL A 389 15.31 12.24 -9.93
CA VAL A 389 14.17 11.90 -10.79
C VAL A 389 13.61 13.16 -11.43
N THR A 390 13.41 13.11 -12.72
CA THR A 390 12.80 14.18 -13.51
C THR A 390 11.43 13.76 -14.01
N ALA A 391 10.49 14.71 -14.03
CA ALA A 391 9.15 14.52 -14.59
C ALA A 391 9.00 15.38 -15.86
N GLN A 392 8.62 14.77 -16.97
CA GLN A 392 8.36 15.45 -18.22
C GLN A 392 6.91 15.24 -18.63
N ILE A 393 6.16 16.34 -18.76
CA ILE A 393 4.78 16.33 -19.25
C ILE A 393 4.78 16.39 -20.77
N THR A 394 4.04 15.50 -21.41
CA THR A 394 3.79 15.49 -22.86
C THR A 394 2.30 15.62 -23.11
N LEU A 395 1.92 16.68 -23.82
CA LEU A 395 0.53 16.99 -24.18
C LEU A 395 0.40 17.18 -25.69
N PRO A 396 -0.76 16.84 -26.29
CA PRO A 396 -1.09 17.26 -27.64
C PRO A 396 -1.36 18.78 -27.68
N SER A 397 -1.22 19.39 -28.83
CA SER A 397 -1.54 20.82 -29.03
C SER A 397 -3.03 21.11 -28.82
N TYR A 398 -3.90 20.14 -29.08
CA TYR A 398 -5.35 20.16 -28.87
C TYR A 398 -5.91 18.74 -28.91
N VAL A 399 -7.16 18.57 -28.48
CA VAL A 399 -7.95 17.34 -28.63
C VAL A 399 -9.27 17.66 -29.33
N GLN A 400 -9.92 16.65 -29.92
CA GLN A 400 -11.24 16.77 -30.55
C GLN A 400 -12.33 16.30 -29.58
N ALA A 401 -13.46 17.02 -29.54
CA ALA A 401 -14.66 16.55 -28.85
C ALA A 401 -15.36 15.45 -29.68
N PRO A 402 -16.17 14.55 -29.05
CA PRO A 402 -16.42 14.49 -27.62
C PRO A 402 -15.32 13.79 -26.86
N LEU A 403 -15.16 14.12 -25.54
CA LEU A 403 -14.28 13.46 -24.61
C LEU A 403 -15.08 12.95 -23.41
N GLN A 404 -14.70 11.79 -22.90
CA GLN A 404 -15.26 11.26 -21.65
C GLN A 404 -14.31 11.56 -20.49
N ALA A 405 -14.86 11.73 -19.29
CA ALA A 405 -14.04 11.78 -18.08
C ALA A 405 -13.22 10.48 -17.94
N GLY A 406 -11.95 10.61 -17.63
CA GLY A 406 -10.99 9.51 -17.58
C GLY A 406 -10.36 9.12 -18.92
N ASP A 407 -10.66 9.79 -20.04
CA ASP A 407 -9.97 9.52 -21.31
C ASP A 407 -8.53 9.99 -21.26
N ILE A 408 -7.61 9.18 -21.79
CA ILE A 408 -6.18 9.50 -21.84
C ILE A 408 -5.93 10.57 -22.90
N VAL A 409 -5.31 11.68 -22.49
CA VAL A 409 -5.01 12.82 -23.37
C VAL A 409 -3.51 13.06 -23.49
N GLY A 410 -2.76 12.86 -22.41
CA GLY A 410 -1.32 13.07 -22.36
C GLY A 410 -0.65 12.09 -21.41
N LYS A 411 0.60 12.36 -21.08
CA LYS A 411 1.34 11.56 -20.10
C LYS A 411 2.39 12.37 -19.37
N ILE A 412 2.77 11.88 -18.18
CA ILE A 412 3.96 12.29 -17.46
C ILE A 412 4.98 11.15 -17.55
N THR A 413 6.17 11.43 -18.03
CA THR A 413 7.28 10.48 -18.06
C THR A 413 8.23 10.79 -16.90
N TYR A 414 8.36 9.86 -15.97
CA TYR A 414 9.34 9.93 -14.89
C TYR A 414 10.60 9.19 -15.30
N SER A 415 11.77 9.83 -15.13
CA SER A 415 13.04 9.24 -15.54
C SER A 415 14.19 9.64 -14.60
N VAL A 416 15.23 8.81 -14.56
CA VAL A 416 16.50 9.08 -13.91
C VAL A 416 17.62 8.87 -14.92
N GLY A 417 18.38 9.90 -15.22
CA GLY A 417 19.31 9.87 -16.34
C GLY A 417 18.60 9.50 -17.65
N ASN A 418 19.04 8.41 -18.28
CA ASN A 418 18.42 7.91 -19.54
C ASN A 418 17.41 6.76 -19.31
N VAL A 419 17.12 6.40 -18.05
CA VAL A 419 16.21 5.31 -17.70
C VAL A 419 14.81 5.89 -17.45
N VAL A 420 13.84 5.46 -18.26
CA VAL A 420 12.42 5.74 -18.00
C VAL A 420 11.97 4.81 -16.89
N LEU A 421 11.51 5.40 -15.79
CA LEU A 421 11.02 4.66 -14.62
C LEU A 421 9.54 4.31 -14.79
N GLU A 422 8.73 5.28 -15.25
CA GLU A 422 7.29 5.10 -15.42
C GLU A 422 6.72 6.16 -16.37
N GLU A 423 5.66 5.78 -17.08
CA GLU A 423 4.80 6.70 -17.83
C GLU A 423 3.40 6.71 -17.21
N VAL A 424 3.03 7.82 -16.58
CA VAL A 424 1.71 8.01 -15.96
C VAL A 424 0.78 8.71 -16.92
N PRO A 425 -0.36 8.12 -17.31
CA PRO A 425 -1.36 8.80 -18.14
C PRO A 425 -1.88 10.07 -17.49
N LEU A 426 -2.01 11.14 -18.27
CA LEU A 426 -2.79 12.32 -17.96
C LEU A 426 -4.18 12.14 -18.54
N VAL A 427 -5.20 12.17 -17.71
CA VAL A 427 -6.57 11.83 -18.06
C VAL A 427 -7.52 13.00 -17.84
N ALA A 428 -8.56 13.08 -18.67
CA ALA A 428 -9.58 14.12 -18.58
C ALA A 428 -10.34 14.05 -17.25
N ILE A 429 -10.39 15.17 -16.52
CA ILE A 429 -11.13 15.25 -15.23
C ILE A 429 -12.63 15.25 -15.49
N THR A 430 -13.05 15.94 -16.56
CA THR A 430 -14.48 16.07 -16.92
C THR A 430 -14.70 15.62 -18.38
N ALA A 431 -15.92 15.21 -18.68
CA ALA A 431 -16.34 15.03 -20.07
C ALA A 431 -16.48 16.40 -20.78
N VAL A 432 -16.31 16.43 -22.09
CA VAL A 432 -16.61 17.57 -22.95
C VAL A 432 -17.46 17.10 -24.12
N ASP A 433 -18.70 17.53 -24.13
CA ASP A 433 -19.66 17.22 -25.22
C ASP A 433 -19.33 17.96 -26.51
N GLU A 434 -19.92 17.53 -27.61
CA GLU A 434 -19.83 18.24 -28.87
C GLU A 434 -20.47 19.65 -28.78
N GLY A 435 -19.77 20.63 -29.32
CA GLY A 435 -20.28 21.99 -29.48
C GLY A 435 -21.29 22.10 -30.60
N ASN A 436 -22.00 23.23 -30.67
CA ASN A 436 -22.93 23.51 -31.76
C ASN A 436 -22.19 23.69 -33.08
N GLY A 437 -22.91 23.60 -34.22
CA GLY A 437 -22.32 23.65 -35.55
C GLY A 437 -21.54 24.94 -35.88
N PHE A 438 -21.87 26.08 -35.25
CA PHE A 438 -21.09 27.31 -35.39
C PHE A 438 -19.74 27.20 -34.67
N LYS A 439 -19.72 26.67 -33.45
CA LYS A 439 -18.49 26.42 -32.68
C LYS A 439 -17.57 25.45 -33.43
N GLN A 440 -18.12 24.32 -33.92
CA GLN A 440 -17.38 23.35 -34.73
C GLN A 440 -16.75 23.97 -35.98
N PHE A 441 -17.49 24.85 -36.67
CA PHE A 441 -16.98 25.56 -37.86
C PHE A 441 -15.82 26.52 -37.51
N VAL A 442 -15.95 27.31 -36.43
CA VAL A 442 -14.90 28.23 -35.97
C VAL A 442 -13.66 27.46 -35.54
N ASP A 443 -13.84 26.37 -34.81
CA ASP A 443 -12.75 25.51 -34.35
C ASP A 443 -12.00 24.83 -35.49
N LYS A 444 -12.73 24.40 -36.54
CA LYS A 444 -12.12 23.85 -37.76
C LYS A 444 -11.25 24.87 -38.48
N LEU A 445 -11.59 26.15 -38.43
CA LEU A 445 -10.72 27.21 -38.93
C LEU A 445 -9.51 27.45 -38.04
N ALA A 446 -9.71 27.40 -36.71
CA ALA A 446 -8.66 27.58 -35.72
C ALA A 446 -7.62 26.44 -35.75
N GLU A 447 -8.02 25.22 -36.10
CA GLU A 447 -7.16 24.03 -36.20
C GLU A 447 -5.89 24.27 -37.04
N ASN A 448 -6.03 24.97 -38.18
CA ASN A 448 -4.91 25.31 -39.04
C ASN A 448 -3.85 26.22 -38.39
N PHE A 449 -4.22 26.92 -37.32
CA PHE A 449 -3.34 27.79 -36.54
C PHE A 449 -2.81 27.12 -35.25
N MET A 450 -3.35 25.96 -34.89
CA MET A 450 -2.90 25.18 -33.73
C MET A 450 -1.76 24.22 -34.07
N GLN A 451 -1.61 23.84 -35.35
CA GLN A 451 -0.58 22.92 -35.84
C GLN A 451 0.76 23.61 -36.14
N SER A 452 0.81 24.92 -36.06
CA SER A 452 2.00 25.76 -36.31
C SER A 452 2.60 26.19 -34.95
#